data_05d5915d2ecdd5e590b090b5d8e370e0
#
_entry.id   05d5915d2ecdd5e590b090b5d8e370e0
#
_cell.length_a   1.000
_cell.length_b   1.000
_cell.length_c   1.000
_cell.angle_alpha   90.00
_cell.angle_beta   90.00
_cell.angle_gamma   90.00
#
_symmetry.space_group_name_H-M   'P 1'
#
loop_
_entity.id
_entity.type
_entity.pdbx_description
1 polymer ?
#
loop_
_entity_poly.entity_id
_entity_poly.type
_entity_poly.pdbx_seq_one_letter_code
_entity_poly.pdbx_strand_id
1 'polypeptide(L)'
;MYINERTNMYLKEYLESRKDNDPALFVGSKKPDSRLTKTGIEDIIRRIGEKAGVENAHPHRFRRTALTNALNRGMPLQEAMIFAGHAKSETTMRYCTVNQEGVRYHHFKYLSA
;
A
#
# COMPACT_ATOMS: atom_id res chain seq x y z
N MET A 1 -9.83 7.15 -3.09
CA MET A 1 -9.07 5.99 -2.54
C MET A 1 -9.96 4.75 -2.59
N TYR A 2 -9.38 3.63 -2.96
CA TYR A 2 -10.10 2.36 -3.07
C TYR A 2 -9.60 1.39 -2.02
N ILE A 3 -10.51 0.70 -1.35
CA ILE A 3 -10.21 -0.33 -0.36
C ILE A 3 -11.01 -1.60 -0.69
N ASN A 4 -10.40 -2.76 -0.43
CA ASN A 4 -11.08 -4.03 -0.61
C ASN A 4 -11.91 -4.39 0.63
N GLU A 5 -12.70 -5.46 0.52
CA GLU A 5 -13.59 -5.90 1.60
C GLU A 5 -12.84 -6.22 2.90
N ARG A 6 -11.68 -6.86 2.80
CA ARG A 6 -10.87 -7.21 3.97
C ARG A 6 -10.39 -5.95 4.69
N THR A 7 -9.86 -4.98 3.96
CA THR A 7 -9.42 -3.70 4.52
C THR A 7 -10.59 -2.96 5.15
N ASN A 8 -11.73 -2.94 4.47
CA ASN A 8 -12.94 -2.31 5.00
C ASN A 8 -13.38 -2.94 6.32
N MET A 9 -13.33 -4.25 6.43
CA MET A 9 -13.68 -4.98 7.67
C MET A 9 -12.78 -4.57 8.84
N TYR A 10 -11.46 -4.58 8.63
CA TYR A 10 -10.50 -4.19 9.68
C TYR A 10 -10.60 -2.71 10.05
N LEU A 11 -10.80 -1.86 9.06
CA LEU A 11 -10.98 -0.42 9.30
C LEU A 11 -12.23 -0.16 10.12
N LYS A 12 -13.31 -0.86 9.83
CA LYS A 12 -14.58 -0.76 10.56
C LYS A 12 -14.41 -1.19 12.02
N GLU A 13 -13.76 -2.33 12.27
CA GLU A 13 -13.43 -2.80 13.61
C GLU A 13 -12.60 -1.76 14.39
N TYR A 14 -11.60 -1.19 13.74
CA TYR A 14 -10.76 -0.16 14.34
C TYR A 14 -11.59 1.07 14.73
N LEU A 15 -12.42 1.57 13.85
CA LEU A 15 -13.26 2.76 14.10
C LEU A 15 -14.27 2.51 15.21
N GLU A 16 -14.86 1.32 15.28
CA GLU A 16 -15.78 0.93 16.35
C GLU A 16 -15.08 0.80 17.71
N SER A 17 -13.80 0.46 17.73
CA SER A 17 -13.01 0.36 18.96
C SER A 17 -12.59 1.71 19.52
N ARG A 18 -12.64 2.77 18.72
CA ARG A 18 -12.23 4.12 19.14
C ARG A 18 -13.25 4.72 20.10
N LYS A 19 -12.74 5.40 21.14
CA LYS A 19 -13.55 6.10 22.16
C LYS A 19 -13.33 7.61 22.16
N ASP A 20 -12.54 8.13 21.22
CA ASP A 20 -12.25 9.54 21.08
C ASP A 20 -13.15 10.21 20.04
N ASN A 21 -13.08 11.54 19.97
CA ASN A 21 -13.84 12.36 19.02
C ASN A 21 -12.94 13.07 18.00
N ASP A 22 -11.69 12.64 17.86
CA ASP A 22 -10.77 13.25 16.91
C ASP A 22 -11.22 12.95 15.47
N PRO A 23 -11.25 13.96 14.57
CA PRO A 23 -11.65 13.75 13.18
C PRO A 23 -10.62 12.99 12.35
N ALA A 24 -9.39 12.81 12.84
CA ALA A 24 -8.37 12.04 12.12
C ALA A 24 -8.77 10.57 11.99
N LEU A 25 -8.47 9.96 10.86
CA LEU A 25 -8.76 8.53 10.63
C LEU A 25 -7.97 7.64 11.60
N PHE A 26 -6.70 7.96 11.84
CA PHE A 26 -5.85 7.23 12.77
C PHE A 26 -5.35 8.12 13.88
N VAL A 27 -5.43 7.64 15.11
CA VAL A 27 -5.00 8.35 16.31
C VAL A 27 -3.96 7.53 17.07
N GLY A 28 -3.14 8.22 17.86
CA GLY A 28 -2.15 7.55 18.72
C GLY A 28 -2.81 6.84 19.89
N SER A 29 -2.26 5.71 20.30
CA SER A 29 -2.77 4.94 21.45
C SER A 29 -2.45 5.58 22.80
N LYS A 30 -1.34 6.30 22.87
CA LYS A 30 -0.89 6.97 24.12
C LYS A 30 -1.57 8.30 24.36
N LYS A 31 -1.98 8.97 23.29
CA LYS A 31 -2.73 10.22 23.30
C LYS A 31 -3.91 10.05 22.35
N PRO A 32 -5.05 9.51 22.84
CA PRO A 32 -6.18 9.16 21.97
C PRO A 32 -6.73 10.32 21.15
N ASP A 33 -6.57 11.54 21.61
CA ASP A 33 -7.04 12.74 20.91
C ASP A 33 -5.99 13.32 19.95
N SER A 34 -4.92 12.59 19.68
CA SER A 34 -3.83 13.03 18.81
C SER A 34 -3.79 12.25 17.52
N ARG A 35 -3.85 12.97 16.39
CA ARG A 35 -3.62 12.38 15.08
C ARG A 35 -2.30 11.60 15.05
N LEU A 36 -2.33 10.42 14.46
CA LEU A 36 -1.12 9.61 14.29
C LEU A 36 -0.13 10.36 13.37
N THR A 37 1.10 10.51 13.83
CA THR A 37 2.15 11.20 13.09
C THR A 37 2.82 10.28 12.07
N LYS A 38 3.55 10.87 11.12
CA LYS A 38 4.38 10.12 10.18
C LYS A 38 5.34 9.17 10.91
N THR A 39 6.04 9.70 11.92
CA THR A 39 6.96 8.89 12.74
C THR A 39 6.23 7.78 13.48
N GLY A 40 5.04 8.04 13.99
CA GLY A 40 4.21 7.03 14.64
C GLY A 40 3.83 5.89 13.71
N ILE A 41 3.46 6.20 12.47
CA ILE A 41 3.16 5.20 11.44
C ILE A 41 4.40 4.36 11.12
N GLU A 42 5.53 5.01 10.93
CA GLU A 42 6.81 4.33 10.67
C GLU A 42 7.19 3.36 11.79
N ASP A 43 7.01 3.78 13.03
CA ASP A 43 7.27 2.95 14.22
C ASP A 43 6.36 1.73 14.29
N ILE A 44 5.07 1.91 14.01
CA ILE A 44 4.10 0.81 13.99
C ILE A 44 4.51 -0.23 12.93
N ILE A 45 4.82 0.23 11.72
CA ILE A 45 5.22 -0.66 10.62
C ILE A 45 6.52 -1.37 10.94
N ARG A 46 7.49 -0.67 11.54
CA ARG A 46 8.74 -1.27 11.97
C ARG A 46 8.52 -2.40 12.98
N ARG A 47 7.66 -2.17 13.98
CA ARG A 47 7.33 -3.19 14.99
C ARG A 47 6.62 -4.40 14.37
N ILE A 48 5.72 -4.18 13.44
CA ILE A 48 5.05 -5.26 12.71
C ILE A 48 6.09 -6.07 11.94
N GLY A 49 7.01 -5.41 11.27
CA GLY A 49 8.11 -6.06 10.56
C GLY A 49 8.99 -6.91 11.48
N GLU A 50 9.38 -6.37 12.62
CA GLU A 50 10.16 -7.09 13.61
C GLU A 50 9.47 -8.37 14.09
N LYS A 51 8.17 -8.29 14.39
CA LYS A 51 7.36 -9.45 14.78
C LYS A 51 7.22 -10.48 13.66
N ALA A 52 7.21 -10.05 12.43
CA ALA A 52 7.09 -10.93 11.25
C ALA A 52 8.44 -11.43 10.73
N GLY A 53 9.56 -11.00 11.32
CA GLY A 53 10.90 -11.36 10.85
C GLY A 53 11.29 -10.65 9.55
N VAL A 54 10.67 -9.52 9.25
CA VAL A 54 10.96 -8.70 8.05
C VAL A 54 11.84 -7.52 8.44
N GLU A 55 13.03 -7.45 7.87
CA GLU A 55 13.94 -6.34 8.09
C GLU A 55 13.54 -5.13 7.24
N ASN A 56 13.83 -3.93 7.76
CA ASN A 56 13.60 -2.67 7.06
C ASN A 56 12.15 -2.44 6.61
N ALA A 57 11.18 -2.90 7.40
CA ALA A 57 9.78 -2.62 7.11
C ALA A 57 9.48 -1.13 7.34
N HIS A 58 9.01 -0.46 6.30
CA HIS A 58 8.63 0.96 6.32
C HIS A 58 7.55 1.22 5.26
N PRO A 59 6.81 2.36 5.34
CA PRO A 59 5.67 2.62 4.45
C PRO A 59 5.98 2.55 2.96
N HIS A 60 7.11 3.11 2.51
CA HIS A 60 7.50 3.07 1.11
C HIS A 60 7.73 1.64 0.60
N ARG A 61 8.24 0.76 1.46
CA ARG A 61 8.44 -0.64 1.09
C ARG A 61 7.11 -1.36 0.85
N PHE A 62 6.12 -1.11 1.69
CA PHE A 62 4.75 -1.62 1.48
C PHE A 62 4.17 -1.12 0.17
N ARG A 63 4.27 0.19 -0.08
CA ARG A 63 3.80 0.80 -1.32
C ARG A 63 4.49 0.21 -2.55
N ARG A 64 5.81 0.09 -2.50
CA ARG A 64 6.60 -0.51 -3.58
C ARG A 64 6.19 -1.94 -3.87
N THR A 65 6.03 -2.75 -2.84
CA THR A 65 5.61 -4.14 -2.97
C THR A 65 4.22 -4.24 -3.58
N ALA A 66 3.27 -3.43 -3.10
CA ALA A 66 1.92 -3.42 -3.63
C ALA A 66 1.88 -3.02 -5.11
N LEU A 67 2.62 -1.97 -5.49
CA LEU A 67 2.71 -1.51 -6.88
C LEU A 67 3.37 -2.54 -7.78
N THR A 68 4.48 -3.11 -7.35
CA THR A 68 5.20 -4.14 -8.11
C THR A 68 4.29 -5.33 -8.36
N ASN A 69 3.60 -5.80 -7.32
CA ASN A 69 2.67 -6.91 -7.45
C ASN A 69 1.50 -6.59 -8.39
N ALA A 70 0.94 -5.39 -8.27
CA ALA A 70 -0.15 -4.95 -9.13
C ALA A 70 0.26 -4.91 -10.60
N LEU A 71 1.41 -4.30 -10.89
CA LEU A 71 1.96 -4.22 -12.26
C LEU A 71 2.28 -5.61 -12.82
N ASN A 72 2.89 -6.47 -12.01
CA ASN A 72 3.22 -7.83 -12.42
C ASN A 72 1.99 -8.70 -12.66
N ARG A 73 0.87 -8.38 -12.03
CA ARG A 73 -0.41 -9.06 -12.25
C ARG A 73 -1.22 -8.48 -13.42
N GLY A 74 -0.69 -7.47 -14.07
CA GLY A 74 -1.28 -6.89 -15.28
C GLY A 74 -2.04 -5.60 -15.11
N MET A 75 -1.94 -4.95 -13.95
CA MET A 75 -2.53 -3.62 -13.79
C MET A 75 -1.87 -2.65 -14.78
N PRO A 76 -2.64 -1.91 -15.59
CA PRO A 76 -2.06 -0.89 -16.47
C PRO A 76 -1.30 0.17 -15.69
N LEU A 77 -0.17 0.64 -16.25
CA LEU A 77 0.69 1.62 -15.61
C LEU A 77 -0.06 2.88 -15.18
N GLN A 78 -0.97 3.36 -16.04
CA GLN A 78 -1.75 4.56 -15.74
C GLN A 78 -2.67 4.37 -14.53
N GLU A 79 -3.28 3.20 -14.40
CA GLU A 79 -4.11 2.87 -13.24
C GLU A 79 -3.27 2.74 -11.97
N ALA A 80 -2.09 2.14 -12.09
CA ALA A 80 -1.15 2.01 -10.97
C ALA A 80 -0.68 3.39 -10.47
N MET A 81 -0.48 4.34 -11.38
CA MET A 81 -0.16 5.72 -11.02
C MET A 81 -1.25 6.39 -10.20
N ILE A 82 -2.50 6.22 -10.61
CA ILE A 82 -3.67 6.77 -9.90
C ILE A 82 -3.78 6.10 -8.52
N PHE A 83 -3.66 4.79 -8.48
CA PHE A 83 -3.69 4.02 -7.23
C PHE A 83 -2.61 4.48 -6.24
N ALA A 84 -1.41 4.73 -6.73
CA ALA A 84 -0.28 5.16 -5.91
C ALA A 84 -0.30 6.66 -5.58
N GLY A 85 -1.16 7.45 -6.22
CA GLY A 85 -1.17 8.90 -6.06
C GLY A 85 0.05 9.57 -6.69
N HIS A 86 0.74 8.92 -7.62
CA HIS A 86 1.88 9.49 -8.31
C HIS A 86 1.44 10.49 -9.39
N ALA A 87 2.09 11.66 -9.43
CA ALA A 87 1.83 12.67 -10.44
C ALA A 87 2.51 12.34 -11.78
N LYS A 88 3.56 11.52 -11.76
CA LYS A 88 4.38 11.20 -12.93
C LYS A 88 4.57 9.69 -13.08
N SER A 89 4.48 9.20 -14.31
CA SER A 89 4.70 7.78 -14.65
C SER A 89 6.11 7.28 -14.27
N GLU A 90 7.11 8.14 -14.35
CA GLU A 90 8.49 7.84 -14.00
C GLU A 90 8.62 7.34 -12.55
N THR A 91 7.88 7.93 -11.63
CA THR A 91 7.88 7.53 -10.22
C THR A 91 7.35 6.10 -10.07
N THR A 92 6.31 5.75 -10.80
CA THR A 92 5.74 4.39 -10.80
C THR A 92 6.68 3.40 -11.48
N MET A 93 7.34 3.80 -12.55
CA MET A 93 8.30 2.96 -13.28
C MET A 93 9.48 2.53 -12.40
N ARG A 94 9.87 3.33 -11.42
CA ARG A 94 10.94 2.95 -10.47
C ARG A 94 10.58 1.72 -9.64
N TYR A 95 9.30 1.45 -9.45
CA TYR A 95 8.81 0.30 -8.70
C TYR A 95 8.50 -0.90 -9.58
N CYS A 96 8.58 -0.71 -10.90
CA CYS A 96 8.32 -1.78 -11.85
C CYS A 96 9.55 -2.69 -11.95
N THR A 97 9.40 -3.91 -11.49
CA THR A 97 10.39 -4.95 -11.73
C THR A 97 9.97 -5.69 -13.00
N VAL A 98 10.83 -5.71 -14.01
CA VAL A 98 10.55 -6.43 -15.25
C VAL A 98 10.51 -7.93 -14.95
N ASN A 99 9.33 -8.51 -15.03
CA ASN A 99 9.12 -9.94 -14.89
C ASN A 99 8.97 -10.53 -16.29
N GLN A 100 9.91 -11.39 -16.67
CA GLN A 100 9.93 -12.02 -17.99
C GLN A 100 8.69 -12.89 -18.25
N GLU A 101 8.16 -13.53 -17.24
CA GLU A 101 6.90 -14.29 -17.37
C GLU A 101 5.71 -13.36 -17.62
N GLY A 102 5.67 -12.23 -16.94
CA GLY A 102 4.65 -11.19 -17.15
C GLY A 102 4.72 -10.61 -18.57
N VAL A 103 5.91 -10.33 -19.07
CA VAL A 103 6.12 -9.87 -20.44
C VAL A 103 5.64 -10.92 -21.44
N ARG A 104 6.00 -12.19 -21.22
CA ARG A 104 5.57 -13.30 -22.06
C ARG A 104 4.05 -13.41 -22.07
N TYR A 105 3.42 -13.37 -20.89
CA TYR A 105 1.97 -13.47 -20.76
C TYR A 105 1.25 -12.35 -21.50
N HIS A 106 1.70 -11.11 -21.33
CA HIS A 106 1.09 -9.94 -21.98
C HIS A 106 1.33 -9.94 -23.49
N HIS A 107 2.51 -10.35 -23.92
CA HIS A 107 2.79 -10.53 -25.33
C HIS A 107 1.81 -11.54 -25.95
N PHE A 108 1.62 -12.67 -25.30
CA PHE A 108 0.68 -13.69 -25.74
C PHE A 108 -0.76 -13.17 -25.77
N LYS A 109 -1.18 -12.50 -24.69
CA LYS A 109 -2.55 -12.02 -24.53
C LYS A 109 -2.91 -10.94 -25.53
N TYR A 110 -2.00 -10.00 -25.80
CA TYR A 110 -2.30 -8.80 -26.57
C TYR A 110 -1.76 -8.77 -27.99
N LEU A 111 -0.74 -9.56 -28.31
CA LEU A 111 -0.07 -9.54 -29.60
C LEU A 111 -0.21 -10.85 -30.38
N SER A 112 -0.67 -11.93 -29.78
CA SER A 112 -0.97 -13.17 -30.51
C SER A 112 -2.32 -13.05 -31.21
N ALA A 113 -2.31 -13.28 -32.51
CA ALA A 113 -3.53 -13.30 -33.31
C ALA A 113 -4.39 -14.53 -32.97
#